data_6e959937d1fd9df0abea01c203b855d4
#
_entry.id   6e959937d1fd9df0abea01c203b855d4
#
_cell.length_a   1.000
_cell.length_b   1.000
_cell.length_c   1.000
_cell.angle_alpha   90.00
_cell.angle_beta   90.00
_cell.angle_gamma   90.00
#
_symmetry.space_group_name_H-M   'P 1'
#
loop_
_entity.id
_entity.type
_entity.pdbx_description
1 polymer ?
#
loop_
_entity_poly.entity_id
_entity_poly.type
_entity_poly.pdbx_seq_one_letter_code
_entity_poly.pdbx_strand_id
1 'polypeptide(L)' 'MVVDPVILASARKHGITDDDMLHAYRHPIRVFDLDDLDMLVVADTAGRMLEIGVTAAEGVEFIVHAMAARPKFLET' A
#
# COMPACT_ATOMS: atom_id res chain seq x y z
N MET A 1 -4.50 -4.40 -19.72
CA MET A 1 -3.30 -3.61 -19.36
C MET A 1 -3.40 -3.19 -17.91
N VAL A 2 -2.37 -3.45 -17.13
CA VAL A 2 -2.33 -3.03 -15.74
C VAL A 2 -1.73 -1.63 -15.69
N VAL A 3 -2.46 -0.70 -15.05
CA VAL A 3 -1.97 0.67 -14.86
C VAL A 3 -1.41 0.76 -13.45
N ASP A 4 -0.15 1.15 -13.35
CA ASP A 4 0.48 1.30 -12.04
C ASP A 4 -0.09 2.52 -11.32
N PRO A 5 -0.23 2.45 -9.99
CA PRO A 5 -0.66 3.59 -9.20
C PRO A 5 0.43 4.66 -9.19
N VAL A 6 0.03 5.89 -8.89
CA VAL A 6 0.96 6.99 -8.67
C VAL A 6 1.45 6.92 -7.23
N ILE A 7 2.77 6.98 -7.03
CA ILE A 7 3.36 6.97 -5.69
C ILE A 7 3.62 8.41 -5.27
N LEU A 8 2.95 8.85 -4.21
CA LEU A 8 3.13 10.21 -3.70
C LEU A 8 4.33 10.31 -2.77
N ALA A 9 4.85 11.52 -2.61
CA ALA A 9 6.01 11.75 -1.73
C ALA A 9 5.73 11.29 -0.30
N SER A 10 4.49 11.43 0.18
CA SER A 10 4.11 10.99 1.52
C SER A 10 4.30 9.49 1.73
N ALA A 11 4.17 8.69 0.66
CA ALA A 11 4.37 7.25 0.76
C ALA A 11 5.84 6.87 0.93
N ARG A 12 6.76 7.75 0.54
CA ARG A 12 8.20 7.47 0.63
C ARG A 12 8.80 7.84 1.98
N LYS A 13 7.99 8.36 2.88
CA LYS A 13 8.42 8.87 4.18
C LYS A 13 9.14 7.85 5.05
N HIS A 14 8.75 6.59 4.97
CA HIS A 14 9.31 5.53 5.81
C HIS A 14 10.39 4.69 5.11
N GLY A 15 10.89 5.15 3.97
CA GLY A 15 12.01 4.50 3.29
C GLY A 15 11.67 3.23 2.52
N ILE A 16 10.40 2.95 2.29
CA ILE A 16 10.01 1.82 1.45
C ILE A 16 10.27 2.19 -0.01
N THR A 17 10.89 1.29 -0.76
CA THR A 17 11.20 1.54 -2.17
C THR A 17 9.95 1.50 -3.03
N ASP A 18 9.98 2.20 -4.16
CA ASP A 18 8.87 2.18 -5.11
C ASP A 18 8.59 0.75 -5.60
N ASP A 19 9.64 -0.03 -5.85
CA ASP A 19 9.49 -1.42 -6.31
C ASP A 19 8.75 -2.27 -5.27
N ASP A 20 9.07 -2.11 -4.00
CA ASP A 20 8.40 -2.83 -2.92
C ASP A 20 6.93 -2.41 -2.80
N MET A 21 6.65 -1.11 -2.94
CA MET A 21 5.27 -0.61 -2.91
C MET A 21 4.46 -1.18 -4.07
N LEU A 22 5.02 -1.20 -5.27
CA LEU A 22 4.32 -1.73 -6.44
C LEU A 22 4.10 -3.23 -6.32
N HIS A 23 5.07 -3.95 -5.77
CA HIS A 23 4.90 -5.38 -5.52
C HIS A 23 3.76 -5.63 -4.53
N ALA A 24 3.73 -4.89 -3.44
CA ALA A 24 2.65 -5.02 -2.45
C ALA A 24 1.29 -4.68 -3.05
N TYR A 25 1.23 -3.64 -3.86
CA TYR A 25 0.00 -3.23 -4.52
C TYR A 25 -0.55 -4.32 -5.44
N ARG A 26 0.34 -5.00 -6.17
CA ARG A 26 -0.04 -6.05 -7.14
C ARG A 26 -0.36 -7.39 -6.50
N HIS A 27 0.16 -7.64 -5.29
CA HIS A 27 0.05 -8.96 -4.63
C HIS A 27 -0.46 -8.81 -3.20
N PRO A 28 -1.66 -8.25 -2.99
CA PRO A 28 -2.19 -8.04 -1.64
C PRO A 28 -2.52 -9.37 -0.98
N ILE A 29 -2.22 -9.47 0.32
CA ILE A 29 -2.66 -10.58 1.16
C ILE A 29 -3.99 -10.23 1.82
N ARG A 30 -4.14 -8.99 2.27
CA ARG A 30 -5.35 -8.48 2.90
C ARG A 30 -5.62 -7.06 2.43
N VAL A 31 -6.89 -6.71 2.36
CA VAL A 31 -7.33 -5.36 2.02
C VAL A 31 -8.35 -4.90 3.06
N PHE A 32 -8.14 -3.71 3.60
CA PHE A 32 -9.03 -3.12 4.59
C PHE A 32 -9.62 -1.82 4.03
N ASP A 33 -10.93 -1.62 4.22
CA ASP A 33 -11.56 -0.35 3.94
C ASP A 33 -11.45 0.52 5.19
N LEU A 34 -10.87 1.70 5.03
CA LEU A 34 -10.69 2.66 6.12
C LEU A 34 -11.37 3.98 5.78
N ASP A 35 -11.77 4.71 6.82
CA ASP A 35 -12.47 5.98 6.62
C ASP A 35 -11.63 7.02 5.89
N ASP A 36 -10.31 7.03 6.14
CA ASP A 36 -9.41 8.03 5.56
C ASP A 36 -8.75 7.58 4.26
N LEU A 37 -8.92 6.32 3.90
CA LEU A 37 -8.30 5.73 2.71
C LEU A 37 -9.33 4.86 2.01
N ASP A 38 -9.26 4.79 0.70
CA ASP A 38 -10.14 3.89 -0.04
C ASP A 38 -9.81 2.44 0.28
N MET A 39 -8.53 2.15 0.50
CA MET A 39 -8.13 0.82 0.99
C MET A 39 -6.75 0.88 1.63
N LEU A 40 -6.52 -0.07 2.53
CA LEU A 40 -5.20 -0.35 3.07
C LEU A 40 -4.86 -1.78 2.67
N VAL A 41 -3.72 -1.93 2.01
CA VAL A 41 -3.28 -3.23 1.51
C VAL A 41 -2.13 -3.74 2.38
N VAL A 42 -2.22 -4.99 2.81
CA VAL A 42 -1.14 -5.66 3.52
C VAL A 42 -0.58 -6.74 2.60
N ALA A 43 0.72 -6.76 2.42
CA ALA A 43 1.39 -7.69 1.54
C ALA A 43 2.76 -8.06 2.07
N ASP A 44 3.26 -9.23 1.65
CA ASP A 44 4.60 -9.69 1.99
C ASP A 44 5.56 -9.30 0.85
N THR A 45 6.60 -8.58 1.19
CA THR A 45 7.60 -8.16 0.21
C THR A 45 8.99 -8.40 0.78
N ALA A 46 9.79 -9.23 0.09
CA ALA A 46 11.17 -9.53 0.50
C ALA A 46 11.26 -10.01 1.96
N GLY A 47 10.31 -10.84 2.39
CA GLY A 47 10.29 -11.38 3.75
C GLY A 47 9.77 -10.41 4.80
N ARG A 48 9.20 -9.28 4.39
CA ARG A 48 8.63 -8.29 5.29
C ARG A 48 7.15 -8.10 4.97
N MET A 49 6.35 -7.92 6.01
CA MET A 49 4.95 -7.52 5.82
C MET A 49 4.90 -6.01 5.74
N LEU A 50 4.29 -5.51 4.69
CA LEU A 50 4.13 -4.07 4.47
C LEU A 50 2.65 -3.71 4.47
N GLU A 51 2.35 -2.49 4.93
CA GLU A 51 1.05 -1.89 4.73
C GLU A 51 1.19 -0.71 3.78
N ILE A 52 0.30 -0.61 2.81
CA ILE A 52 0.25 0.56 1.92
C ILE A 52 -1.16 1.12 1.92
N GLY A 53 -1.24 2.44 2.00
CA GLY A 53 -2.52 3.14 1.93
C GLY A 53 -2.75 3.62 0.50
N VAL A 54 -3.92 3.32 -0.03
CA VAL A 54 -4.29 3.65 -1.41
C VAL A 54 -5.56 4.48 -1.41
N THR A 55 -5.56 5.54 -2.20
CA THR A 55 -6.75 6.34 -2.45
C THR A 55 -6.93 6.50 -3.95
N ALA A 56 -8.16 6.72 -4.39
CA ALA A 56 -8.45 6.90 -5.81
C ALA A 56 -9.15 8.23 -6.04
N ALA A 57 -8.81 8.86 -7.16
CA ALA A 57 -9.46 10.09 -7.59
C ALA A 57 -9.48 10.11 -9.12
N GLU A 58 -10.64 10.34 -9.68
CA GLU A 58 -10.83 10.50 -11.14
C GLU A 58 -10.27 9.32 -11.94
N GLY A 59 -10.44 8.10 -11.43
CA GLY A 59 -9.98 6.89 -12.12
C GLY A 59 -8.52 6.57 -11.95
N VAL A 60 -7.78 7.34 -11.13
CA VAL A 60 -6.37 7.11 -10.86
C VAL A 60 -6.19 6.71 -9.40
N GLU A 61 -5.41 5.67 -9.16
CA GLU A 61 -5.08 5.26 -7.80
C GLU A 61 -3.73 5.83 -7.39
N PHE A 62 -3.65 6.24 -6.13
CA PHE A 62 -2.47 6.85 -5.53
C PHE A 62 -2.05 6.07 -4.30
N ILE A 63 -0.77 5.76 -4.18
CA ILE A 63 -0.22 5.24 -2.93
C ILE A 63 0.21 6.45 -2.10
N VAL A 64 -0.46 6.64 -0.97
CA VAL A 64 -0.25 7.81 -0.11
C VAL A 64 0.50 7.49 1.17
N HIS A 65 0.67 6.20 1.47
CA HIS A 65 1.27 5.72 2.72
C HIS A 65 1.90 4.36 2.47
N ALA A 66 3.09 4.14 3.02
CA ALA A 66 3.75 2.83 2.98
C ALA A 66 4.70 2.71 4.16
N MET A 67 4.60 1.60 4.88
CA MET A 67 5.49 1.31 6.02
C MET A 67 5.43 -0.18 6.35
N ALA A 68 6.28 -0.62 7.28
CA ALA A 68 6.17 -1.96 7.83
C ALA A 68 4.79 -2.13 8.45
N ALA A 69 4.15 -3.27 8.18
CA ALA A 69 2.78 -3.49 8.64
C ALA A 69 2.72 -3.48 10.17
N ARG A 70 1.79 -2.69 10.71
CA ARG A 70 1.59 -2.60 12.15
C ARG A 70 0.83 -3.83 12.63
N PRO A 71 1.08 -4.28 13.89
CA PRO A 71 0.45 -5.51 14.39
C PRO A 71 -1.05 -5.57 14.24
N LYS A 72 -1.74 -4.43 14.36
CA LYS A 72 -3.20 -4.40 14.24
C LYS A 72 -3.72 -4.85 12.87
N PHE A 73 -2.89 -4.78 11.83
CA PHE A 73 -3.26 -5.22 10.50
C PHE A 73 -2.80 -6.65 10.21
N LEU A 74 -2.02 -7.25 11.12
CA LEU A 74 -1.55 -8.62 10.99
C LEU A 74 -2.42 -9.61 11.78
N GLU A 75 -3.24 -9.10 12.69
CA GLU A 75 -4.16 -9.92 13.47
C GLU A 75 -5.38 -10.29 12.64
N THR A 76 -5.85 -11.49 12.83
CA THR A 76 -7.06 -11.97 12.16
C THR A 76 -8.29 -11.77 13.05
#